data_ec46b9f30a9d8a18cdd271770b1b6381
#
_entry.id   ec46b9f30a9d8a18cdd271770b1b6381
#
_cell.length_a   1.000
_cell.length_b   1.000
_cell.length_c   1.000
_cell.angle_alpha   90.00
_cell.angle_beta   90.00
_cell.angle_gamma   90.00
#
_symmetry.space_group_name_H-M   'P 1'
#
loop_
_entity.id
_entity.type
_entity.pdbx_description
1 polymer ?
#
loop_
_entity_poly.entity_id
_entity_poly.type
_entity_poly.pdbx_seq_one_letter_code
_entity_poly.pdbx_strand_id
1 'polypeptide(L)'
;VIDLRALRDSPDRLRASQRVRGEDDAVVDRLLDLDSRHRAALTRFEGLRAEQKSVGKSVSAAAPEERESLLARAKELAAEVKRAEAEAGELSADLDRLLREVPNIVEDDTPVGGVDDFVVVEEVGTPREFDFTPRDHLELGELLGAIDTDRGAKVSGARFYFLTGVGAQLELALLNLAMQQAAANGFTPMIPPVLVKPETMDGTGFLGAHADEVYRLEADDLYLVGTSEVPLAGYHAGEILPAESLPTRYVGWSPCFRREAGSYGKDTRGIIRVHQFNKVEMFVYTHPDHAHEEHLRLLAWEREMLDKLELPYRVVDIAGGDLGASAARKYDCEAWVPTQGRYRELTSTSNCTDFQARRLNIRFRDDSGKPRHAATLNGTLATTRWIVALLENHQRADGSVVVPEALRPFVGRDVLEPVKK
;
A
#
# COMPACT_ATOMS: atom_id res chain seq x y z
N VAL A 1 -3.80 -8.05 -8.28
CA VAL A 1 -4.44 -9.36 -8.45
C VAL A 1 -3.37 -10.45 -8.53
N ILE A 2 -3.73 -11.67 -8.17
CA ILE A 2 -2.86 -12.84 -8.28
C ILE A 2 -2.69 -13.30 -9.73
N ASP A 3 -1.59 -14.02 -9.99
CA ASP A 3 -1.34 -14.63 -11.31
C ASP A 3 -2.22 -15.88 -11.51
N LEU A 4 -3.03 -15.90 -12.57
CA LEU A 4 -3.84 -17.07 -12.93
C LEU A 4 -2.99 -18.32 -13.28
N ARG A 5 -1.74 -18.13 -13.73
CA ARG A 5 -0.83 -19.28 -13.94
C ARG A 5 -0.41 -19.88 -12.61
N ALA A 6 -0.01 -19.01 -11.65
CA ALA A 6 0.32 -19.48 -10.30
C ALA A 6 -0.86 -20.20 -9.64
N LEU A 7 -2.09 -19.70 -9.86
CA LEU A 7 -3.32 -20.38 -9.40
C LEU A 7 -3.46 -21.79 -9.99
N ARG A 8 -3.25 -21.96 -11.29
CA ARG A 8 -3.37 -23.25 -11.98
C ARG A 8 -2.25 -24.23 -11.62
N ASP A 9 -1.03 -23.72 -11.55
CA ASP A 9 0.16 -24.54 -11.31
C ASP A 9 0.30 -24.97 -9.85
N SER A 10 -0.16 -24.15 -8.92
CA SER A 10 0.01 -24.37 -7.48
C SER A 10 -1.20 -23.84 -6.66
N PRO A 11 -2.41 -24.41 -6.86
CA PRO A 11 -3.61 -23.94 -6.16
C PRO A 11 -3.51 -24.11 -4.63
N ASP A 12 -2.77 -25.11 -4.15
CA ASP A 12 -2.57 -25.35 -2.71
C ASP A 12 -1.75 -24.24 -2.04
N ARG A 13 -0.86 -23.58 -2.77
CA ARG A 13 -0.14 -22.40 -2.26
C ARG A 13 -1.10 -21.26 -1.97
N LEU A 14 -2.08 -21.04 -2.85
CA LEU A 14 -3.08 -20.00 -2.62
C LEU A 14 -4.01 -20.38 -1.46
N ARG A 15 -4.42 -21.66 -1.35
CA ARG A 15 -5.21 -22.14 -0.20
C ARG A 15 -4.47 -21.94 1.12
N ALA A 16 -3.18 -22.29 1.15
CA ALA A 16 -2.34 -22.08 2.32
C ALA A 16 -2.25 -20.58 2.68
N SER A 17 -2.06 -19.71 1.68
CA SER A 17 -2.05 -18.26 1.87
C SER A 17 -3.37 -17.74 2.44
N GLN A 18 -4.51 -18.19 1.93
CA GLN A 18 -5.82 -17.81 2.47
C GLN A 18 -5.97 -18.20 3.94
N ARG A 19 -5.55 -19.41 4.31
CA ARG A 19 -5.56 -19.86 5.71
C ARG A 19 -4.65 -19.03 6.62
N VAL A 20 -3.46 -18.68 6.16
CA VAL A 20 -2.52 -17.80 6.90
C VAL A 20 -3.13 -16.41 7.12
N ARG A 21 -3.92 -15.94 6.17
CA ARG A 21 -4.65 -14.66 6.29
C ARG A 21 -5.93 -14.75 7.12
N GLY A 22 -6.36 -15.94 7.50
CA GLY A 22 -7.67 -16.17 8.14
C GLY A 22 -8.85 -16.01 7.19
N GLU A 23 -8.61 -16.11 5.88
CA GLU A 23 -9.60 -16.00 4.81
C GLU A 23 -10.13 -17.37 4.37
N ASP A 24 -11.30 -17.38 3.72
CA ASP A 24 -11.92 -18.58 3.17
C ASP A 24 -11.12 -19.15 1.98
N ASP A 25 -10.57 -20.35 2.15
CA ASP A 25 -9.80 -21.01 1.08
C ASP A 25 -10.68 -21.63 -0.03
N ALA A 26 -12.00 -21.74 0.18
CA ALA A 26 -12.95 -22.19 -0.86
C ALA A 26 -13.03 -21.22 -2.06
N VAL A 27 -12.56 -19.98 -1.91
CA VAL A 27 -12.43 -19.03 -3.03
C VAL A 27 -11.54 -19.59 -4.14
N VAL A 28 -10.55 -20.41 -3.80
CA VAL A 28 -9.63 -21.04 -4.78
C VAL A 28 -10.38 -21.97 -5.73
N ASP A 29 -11.29 -22.78 -5.21
CA ASP A 29 -12.10 -23.68 -6.04
C ASP A 29 -13.06 -22.89 -6.95
N ARG A 30 -13.64 -21.82 -6.44
CA ARG A 30 -14.48 -20.92 -7.24
C ARG A 30 -13.69 -20.24 -8.38
N LEU A 31 -12.47 -19.80 -8.11
CA LEU A 31 -11.58 -19.23 -9.12
C LEU A 31 -11.19 -20.25 -10.19
N LEU A 32 -10.85 -21.49 -9.80
CA LEU A 32 -10.50 -22.56 -10.73
C LEU A 32 -11.67 -22.94 -11.63
N ASP A 33 -12.90 -23.03 -11.08
CA ASP A 33 -14.11 -23.27 -11.85
C ASP A 33 -14.36 -22.16 -12.86
N LEU A 34 -14.36 -20.89 -12.43
CA LEU A 34 -14.56 -19.74 -13.31
C LEU A 34 -13.48 -19.65 -14.39
N ASP A 35 -12.22 -19.86 -14.06
CA ASP A 35 -11.12 -19.88 -15.04
C ASP A 35 -11.30 -20.99 -16.08
N SER A 36 -11.70 -22.19 -15.65
CA SER A 36 -11.96 -23.33 -16.54
C SER A 36 -13.12 -23.03 -17.50
N ARG A 37 -14.22 -22.52 -16.97
CA ARG A 37 -15.40 -22.15 -17.74
C ARG A 37 -15.11 -21.02 -18.72
N HIS A 38 -14.41 -19.98 -18.27
CA HIS A 38 -14.01 -18.85 -19.13
C HIS A 38 -13.13 -19.34 -20.30
N ARG A 39 -12.13 -20.19 -20.05
CA ARG A 39 -11.29 -20.75 -21.13
C ARG A 39 -12.08 -21.61 -22.10
N ALA A 40 -13.01 -22.42 -21.62
CA ALA A 40 -13.87 -23.23 -22.48
C ALA A 40 -14.80 -22.33 -23.34
N ALA A 41 -15.40 -21.28 -22.78
CA ALA A 41 -16.24 -20.33 -23.49
C ALA A 41 -15.43 -19.55 -24.54
N LEU A 42 -14.23 -19.12 -24.20
CA LEU A 42 -13.32 -18.42 -25.14
C LEU A 42 -12.92 -19.32 -26.31
N THR A 43 -12.55 -20.58 -26.07
CA THR A 43 -12.23 -21.55 -27.10
C THR A 43 -13.41 -21.81 -28.04
N ARG A 44 -14.62 -21.92 -27.47
CA ARG A 44 -15.86 -22.07 -28.25
C ARG A 44 -16.13 -20.84 -29.12
N PHE A 45 -16.01 -19.64 -28.57
CA PHE A 45 -16.17 -18.38 -29.32
C PHE A 45 -15.18 -18.28 -30.46
N GLU A 46 -13.90 -18.54 -30.21
CA GLU A 46 -12.85 -18.52 -31.25
C GLU A 46 -13.10 -19.54 -32.36
N GLY A 47 -13.54 -20.76 -32.01
CA GLY A 47 -13.90 -21.81 -32.95
C GLY A 47 -15.07 -21.39 -33.85
N LEU A 48 -16.16 -20.89 -33.26
CA LEU A 48 -17.33 -20.39 -34.01
C LEU A 48 -16.98 -19.22 -34.93
N ARG A 49 -16.11 -18.30 -34.47
CA ARG A 49 -15.64 -17.15 -35.26
C ARG A 49 -14.77 -17.60 -36.44
N ALA A 50 -13.94 -18.63 -36.25
CA ALA A 50 -13.16 -19.21 -37.34
C ALA A 50 -14.07 -19.90 -38.39
N GLU A 51 -15.10 -20.65 -37.95
CA GLU A 51 -16.12 -21.25 -38.84
C GLU A 51 -16.89 -20.19 -39.60
N GLN A 52 -17.36 -19.15 -38.92
CA GLN A 52 -18.06 -18.01 -39.54
C GLN A 52 -17.23 -17.38 -40.66
N LYS A 53 -15.91 -17.16 -40.41
CA LYS A 53 -14.99 -16.62 -41.42
C LYS A 53 -14.83 -17.57 -42.61
N SER A 54 -14.80 -18.88 -42.36
CA SER A 54 -14.71 -19.89 -43.39
C SER A 54 -15.98 -19.94 -44.24
N VAL A 55 -17.13 -20.02 -43.60
CA VAL A 55 -18.43 -20.00 -44.32
C VAL A 55 -18.64 -18.71 -45.14
N GLY A 56 -18.21 -17.56 -44.62
CA GLY A 56 -18.27 -16.28 -45.34
C GLY A 56 -17.42 -16.33 -46.65
N LYS A 57 -16.27 -16.97 -46.63
CA LYS A 57 -15.47 -17.19 -47.87
C LYS A 57 -16.18 -18.14 -48.84
N SER A 58 -16.77 -19.21 -48.29
CA SER A 58 -17.49 -20.19 -49.13
C SER A 58 -18.74 -19.56 -49.81
N VAL A 59 -19.49 -18.69 -49.12
CA VAL A 59 -20.63 -17.95 -49.70
C VAL A 59 -20.18 -17.10 -50.89
N SER A 60 -18.98 -16.50 -50.81
CA SER A 60 -18.46 -15.63 -51.87
C SER A 60 -18.05 -16.42 -53.13
N ALA A 61 -17.68 -17.70 -52.95
CA ALA A 61 -17.19 -18.59 -54.02
C ALA A 61 -18.28 -19.56 -54.55
N ALA A 62 -19.46 -19.64 -53.88
CA ALA A 62 -20.49 -20.65 -54.15
C ALA A 62 -21.30 -20.40 -55.44
N ALA A 63 -21.71 -21.49 -56.07
CA ALA A 63 -22.70 -21.50 -57.12
C ALA A 63 -24.08 -21.09 -56.59
N PRO A 64 -25.00 -20.56 -57.46
CA PRO A 64 -26.32 -20.08 -56.98
C PRO A 64 -27.14 -21.09 -56.21
N GLU A 65 -27.03 -22.38 -56.53
CA GLU A 65 -27.79 -23.50 -55.91
C GLU A 65 -27.35 -23.79 -54.45
N GLU A 66 -26.06 -23.57 -54.12
CA GLU A 66 -25.50 -23.81 -52.79
C GLU A 66 -25.51 -22.56 -51.89
N ARG A 67 -25.67 -21.37 -52.50
CA ARG A 67 -25.51 -20.10 -51.84
C ARG A 67 -26.58 -19.86 -50.80
N GLU A 68 -27.84 -20.31 -51.01
CA GLU A 68 -28.93 -20.14 -50.05
C GLU A 68 -28.71 -20.89 -48.75
N SER A 69 -28.22 -22.17 -48.81
CA SER A 69 -27.89 -22.95 -47.63
C SER A 69 -26.76 -22.36 -46.85
N LEU A 70 -25.71 -21.89 -47.58
CA LEU A 70 -24.55 -21.22 -46.93
C LEU A 70 -24.93 -19.89 -46.29
N LEU A 71 -25.85 -19.12 -46.87
CA LEU A 71 -26.36 -17.89 -46.25
C LEU A 71 -27.17 -18.18 -44.99
N ALA A 72 -28.00 -19.24 -45.01
CA ALA A 72 -28.74 -19.67 -43.84
C ALA A 72 -27.76 -20.07 -42.70
N ARG A 73 -26.72 -20.86 -43.02
CA ARG A 73 -25.69 -21.26 -42.05
C ARG A 73 -24.89 -20.03 -41.54
N ALA A 74 -24.57 -19.08 -42.39
CA ALA A 74 -23.86 -17.85 -42.01
C ALA A 74 -24.70 -17.02 -41.02
N LYS A 75 -26.02 -16.97 -41.18
CA LYS A 75 -26.97 -16.29 -40.28
C LYS A 75 -27.05 -16.97 -38.93
N GLU A 76 -27.12 -18.32 -38.91
CA GLU A 76 -27.11 -19.10 -37.65
C GLU A 76 -25.80 -18.88 -36.91
N LEU A 77 -24.64 -19.04 -37.59
CA LEU A 77 -23.32 -18.81 -37.03
C LEU A 77 -23.15 -17.39 -36.46
N ALA A 78 -23.70 -16.35 -37.12
CA ALA A 78 -23.65 -15.00 -36.59
C ALA A 78 -24.37 -14.89 -35.25
N ALA A 79 -25.49 -15.55 -35.09
CA ALA A 79 -26.22 -15.60 -33.81
C ALA A 79 -25.48 -16.43 -32.73
N GLU A 80 -24.88 -17.55 -33.14
CA GLU A 80 -24.08 -18.39 -32.23
C GLU A 80 -22.78 -17.68 -31.74
N VAL A 81 -22.07 -17.01 -32.64
CA VAL A 81 -20.89 -16.19 -32.33
C VAL A 81 -21.22 -15.11 -31.32
N LYS A 82 -22.34 -14.37 -31.58
CA LYS A 82 -22.78 -13.31 -30.66
C LYS A 82 -23.08 -13.84 -29.25
N ARG A 83 -23.74 -15.00 -29.15
CA ARG A 83 -24.05 -15.62 -27.86
C ARG A 83 -22.78 -16.09 -27.14
N ALA A 84 -21.86 -16.75 -27.88
CA ALA A 84 -20.61 -17.22 -27.31
C ALA A 84 -19.69 -16.08 -26.88
N GLU A 85 -19.68 -14.96 -27.60
CA GLU A 85 -18.95 -13.74 -27.24
C GLU A 85 -19.50 -13.14 -25.93
N ALA A 86 -20.82 -13.04 -25.80
CA ALA A 86 -21.47 -12.55 -24.59
C ALA A 86 -21.16 -13.45 -23.38
N GLU A 87 -21.27 -14.78 -23.53
CA GLU A 87 -20.96 -15.76 -22.48
C GLU A 87 -19.49 -15.66 -22.03
N ALA A 88 -18.54 -15.60 -22.98
CA ALA A 88 -17.13 -15.44 -22.66
C ALA A 88 -16.86 -14.08 -21.95
N GLY A 89 -17.53 -13.01 -22.37
CA GLY A 89 -17.42 -11.70 -21.75
C GLY A 89 -17.96 -11.67 -20.31
N GLU A 90 -19.11 -12.29 -20.05
CA GLU A 90 -19.69 -12.40 -18.70
C GLU A 90 -18.77 -13.20 -17.75
N LEU A 91 -18.27 -14.34 -18.21
CA LEU A 91 -17.35 -15.16 -17.42
C LEU A 91 -16.00 -14.45 -17.16
N SER A 92 -15.51 -13.67 -18.12
CA SER A 92 -14.33 -12.83 -17.91
C SER A 92 -14.56 -11.78 -16.84
N ALA A 93 -15.70 -11.09 -16.87
CA ALA A 93 -16.06 -10.07 -15.89
C ALA A 93 -16.22 -10.69 -14.48
N ASP A 94 -16.86 -11.86 -14.37
CA ASP A 94 -17.02 -12.56 -13.10
C ASP A 94 -15.66 -13.02 -12.53
N LEU A 95 -14.78 -13.55 -13.37
CA LEU A 95 -13.44 -13.93 -12.98
C LEU A 95 -12.62 -12.73 -12.49
N ASP A 96 -12.64 -11.63 -13.23
CA ASP A 96 -11.95 -10.39 -12.85
C ASP A 96 -12.46 -9.84 -11.52
N ARG A 97 -13.79 -9.86 -11.30
CA ARG A 97 -14.40 -9.43 -10.04
C ARG A 97 -13.90 -10.28 -8.87
N LEU A 98 -13.96 -11.61 -8.99
CA LEU A 98 -13.52 -12.51 -7.93
C LEU A 98 -12.00 -12.41 -7.66
N LEU A 99 -11.18 -12.25 -8.70
CA LEU A 99 -9.74 -12.03 -8.57
C LEU A 99 -9.40 -10.74 -7.80
N ARG A 100 -10.24 -9.70 -7.92
CA ARG A 100 -10.04 -8.43 -7.18
C ARG A 100 -10.36 -8.54 -5.69
N GLU A 101 -11.20 -9.49 -5.31
CA GLU A 101 -11.55 -9.78 -3.92
C GLU A 101 -10.44 -10.58 -3.19
N VAL A 102 -9.60 -11.29 -3.93
CA VAL A 102 -8.56 -12.14 -3.35
C VAL A 102 -7.30 -11.34 -3.05
N PRO A 103 -6.82 -11.33 -1.81
CA PRO A 103 -5.58 -10.67 -1.44
C PRO A 103 -4.35 -11.37 -2.02
N ASN A 104 -3.21 -10.69 -1.95
CA ASN A 104 -1.94 -11.22 -2.42
C ASN A 104 -1.54 -12.51 -1.68
N ILE A 105 -0.77 -13.36 -2.37
CA ILE A 105 -0.19 -14.58 -1.79
C ILE A 105 0.90 -14.17 -0.81
N VAL A 106 0.82 -14.68 0.44
CA VAL A 106 1.84 -14.40 1.45
C VAL A 106 3.15 -15.10 1.12
N GLU A 107 4.26 -14.50 1.56
CA GLU A 107 5.56 -15.16 1.53
C GLU A 107 5.58 -16.37 2.48
N ASP A 108 6.44 -17.34 2.17
CA ASP A 108 6.69 -18.47 3.05
C ASP A 108 7.18 -17.95 4.41
N ASP A 109 6.88 -18.67 5.48
CA ASP A 109 7.21 -18.31 6.86
C ASP A 109 6.58 -17.01 7.41
N THR A 110 5.57 -16.46 6.72
CA THR A 110 4.76 -15.38 7.30
C THR A 110 4.06 -15.87 8.57
N PRO A 111 4.15 -15.13 9.69
CA PRO A 111 3.49 -15.51 10.93
C PRO A 111 1.98 -15.72 10.73
N VAL A 112 1.43 -16.74 11.38
CA VAL A 112 -0.02 -17.07 11.32
C VAL A 112 -0.72 -16.38 12.48
N GLY A 113 -1.89 -15.80 12.23
CA GLY A 113 -2.70 -15.18 13.26
C GLY A 113 -3.19 -13.79 12.88
N GLY A 114 -3.74 -13.07 13.86
CA GLY A 114 -4.26 -11.70 13.71
C GLY A 114 -3.32 -10.62 14.25
N VAL A 115 -3.90 -9.48 14.59
CA VAL A 115 -3.19 -8.25 15.00
C VAL A 115 -2.20 -8.46 16.16
N ASP A 116 -2.49 -9.36 17.10
CA ASP A 116 -1.66 -9.59 18.27
C ASP A 116 -0.65 -10.73 18.10
N ASP A 117 -0.65 -11.42 16.94
CA ASP A 117 0.17 -12.61 16.67
C ASP A 117 1.44 -12.30 15.87
N PHE A 118 1.87 -11.04 15.86
CA PHE A 118 3.14 -10.64 15.26
C PHE A 118 4.34 -11.29 15.98
N VAL A 119 5.44 -11.42 15.27
CA VAL A 119 6.71 -11.93 15.84
C VAL A 119 7.69 -10.79 16.02
N VAL A 120 8.20 -10.62 17.24
CA VAL A 120 9.29 -9.66 17.50
C VAL A 120 10.58 -10.21 16.89
N VAL A 121 11.11 -9.50 15.90
CA VAL A 121 12.37 -9.86 15.23
C VAL A 121 13.56 -9.37 16.02
N GLU A 122 13.50 -8.14 16.52
CA GLU A 122 14.57 -7.50 17.24
C GLU A 122 14.06 -6.34 18.10
N GLU A 123 14.67 -6.15 19.26
CA GLU A 123 14.53 -4.94 20.08
C GLU A 123 15.83 -4.14 20.05
N VAL A 124 15.74 -2.84 19.78
CA VAL A 124 16.88 -1.93 19.62
C VAL A 124 16.79 -0.79 20.62
N GLY A 125 17.85 -0.59 21.36
CA GLY A 125 17.91 0.38 22.45
C GLY A 125 17.15 -0.10 23.70
N THR A 126 17.19 0.72 24.74
CA THR A 126 16.52 0.46 26.01
C THR A 126 15.60 1.62 26.34
N PRO A 127 14.32 1.37 26.65
CA PRO A 127 13.42 2.41 27.15
C PRO A 127 14.05 3.17 28.32
N ARG A 128 14.00 4.50 28.23
CA ARG A 128 14.57 5.37 29.27
C ARG A 128 13.79 5.24 30.58
N GLU A 129 14.48 5.06 31.67
CA GLU A 129 13.93 5.23 33.01
C GLU A 129 13.97 6.71 33.41
N PHE A 130 12.81 7.26 33.79
CA PHE A 130 12.68 8.65 34.23
C PHE A 130 12.75 8.74 35.76
N ASP A 131 13.49 9.70 36.28
CA ASP A 131 13.51 10.08 37.69
C ASP A 131 12.39 11.06 38.08
N PHE A 132 11.48 11.34 37.15
CA PHE A 132 10.28 12.17 37.30
C PHE A 132 9.12 11.51 36.55
N THR A 133 7.90 11.95 36.81
CA THR A 133 6.71 11.50 36.07
C THR A 133 6.71 12.07 34.66
N PRO A 134 6.88 11.26 33.58
CA PRO A 134 6.87 11.77 32.24
C PRO A 134 5.50 12.31 31.84
N ARG A 135 5.50 13.40 31.08
CA ARG A 135 4.30 13.99 30.45
C ARG A 135 4.01 13.33 29.13
N ASP A 136 2.75 13.25 28.75
CA ASP A 136 2.40 12.80 27.42
C ASP A 136 2.67 13.89 26.36
N HIS A 137 2.64 13.49 25.09
CA HIS A 137 2.95 14.39 23.97
C HIS A 137 1.99 15.58 23.86
N LEU A 138 0.73 15.47 24.34
CA LEU A 138 -0.21 16.57 24.32
C LEU A 138 0.14 17.61 25.38
N GLU A 139 0.44 17.17 26.63
CA GLU A 139 0.90 18.05 27.70
C GLU A 139 2.20 18.78 27.31
N LEU A 140 3.16 18.04 26.72
CA LEU A 140 4.39 18.64 26.18
C LEU A 140 4.11 19.59 25.02
N GLY A 141 3.20 19.22 24.15
CA GLY A 141 2.76 20.04 23.01
C GLY A 141 2.16 21.38 23.45
N GLU A 142 1.37 21.38 24.51
CA GLU A 142 0.80 22.60 25.12
C GLU A 142 1.88 23.46 25.78
N LEU A 143 2.79 22.84 26.56
CA LEU A 143 3.89 23.54 27.21
C LEU A 143 4.84 24.21 26.22
N LEU A 144 5.12 23.53 25.13
CA LEU A 144 6.02 24.00 24.07
C LEU A 144 5.32 24.96 23.08
N GLY A 145 4.00 25.09 23.15
CA GLY A 145 3.21 25.79 22.13
C GLY A 145 3.32 25.12 20.75
N ALA A 146 3.35 23.78 20.74
CA ALA A 146 3.68 22.97 19.56
C ALA A 146 2.47 22.27 18.95
N ILE A 147 1.46 21.89 19.75
CA ILE A 147 0.29 21.13 19.32
C ILE A 147 -0.97 21.81 19.86
N ASP A 148 -1.95 22.05 18.99
CA ASP A 148 -3.23 22.64 19.33
C ASP A 148 -4.38 21.78 18.78
N THR A 149 -4.91 20.90 19.61
CA THR A 149 -6.04 20.03 19.27
C THR A 149 -7.39 20.72 19.41
N ASP A 150 -7.52 21.72 20.30
CA ASP A 150 -8.77 22.45 20.53
C ASP A 150 -9.15 23.28 19.30
N ARG A 151 -8.19 24.01 18.74
CA ARG A 151 -8.41 24.75 17.50
C ARG A 151 -8.55 23.84 16.29
N GLY A 152 -7.86 22.71 16.25
CA GLY A 152 -8.06 21.67 15.26
C GLY A 152 -9.50 21.16 15.24
N ALA A 153 -10.02 20.82 16.43
CA ALA A 153 -11.41 20.38 16.58
C ALA A 153 -12.42 21.49 16.23
N LYS A 154 -12.13 22.75 16.59
CA LYS A 154 -12.97 23.89 16.22
C LYS A 154 -13.10 24.11 14.73
N VAL A 155 -12.00 23.90 13.98
CA VAL A 155 -11.96 24.18 12.54
C VAL A 155 -12.48 22.98 11.72
N SER A 156 -12.11 21.76 12.10
CA SER A 156 -12.32 20.57 11.25
C SER A 156 -13.00 19.40 11.97
N GLY A 157 -13.21 19.49 13.28
CA GLY A 157 -13.80 18.40 14.07
C GLY A 157 -12.77 17.57 14.84
N ALA A 158 -13.23 16.54 15.51
CA ALA A 158 -12.39 15.63 16.28
C ALA A 158 -11.28 15.00 15.40
N ARG A 159 -10.14 14.65 16.02
CA ARG A 159 -8.98 14.04 15.35
C ARG A 159 -8.29 14.95 14.33
N PHE A 160 -8.57 16.25 14.33
CA PHE A 160 -7.79 17.29 13.66
C PHE A 160 -7.03 18.12 14.67
N TYR A 161 -5.93 18.72 14.24
CA TYR A 161 -4.99 19.46 15.08
C TYR A 161 -4.27 20.50 14.25
N PHE A 162 -3.67 21.47 14.95
CA PHE A 162 -2.62 22.32 14.38
C PHE A 162 -1.28 21.93 15.00
N LEU A 163 -0.23 21.85 14.21
CA LEU A 163 1.13 22.01 14.68
C LEU A 163 1.49 23.48 14.61
N THR A 164 2.02 24.01 15.69
CA THR A 164 2.32 25.43 15.82
C THR A 164 3.76 25.65 16.29
N GLY A 165 4.35 26.79 15.96
CA GLY A 165 5.67 27.16 16.45
C GLY A 165 6.71 26.05 16.26
N VAL A 166 7.32 25.62 17.36
CA VAL A 166 8.34 24.56 17.34
C VAL A 166 7.80 23.19 16.89
N GLY A 167 6.50 22.93 17.04
CA GLY A 167 5.87 21.70 16.55
C GLY A 167 5.88 21.63 15.04
N ALA A 168 5.51 22.70 14.37
CA ALA A 168 5.58 22.79 12.90
C ALA A 168 7.03 22.72 12.41
N GLN A 169 7.96 23.40 13.08
CA GLN A 169 9.39 23.32 12.76
C GLN A 169 9.94 21.91 12.91
N LEU A 170 9.55 21.19 13.96
CA LEU A 170 9.97 19.81 14.21
C LEU A 170 9.45 18.86 13.13
N GLU A 171 8.20 19.00 12.70
CA GLU A 171 7.67 18.18 11.61
C GLU A 171 8.40 18.45 10.30
N LEU A 172 8.57 19.71 9.91
CA LEU A 172 9.29 20.07 8.69
C LEU A 172 10.74 19.57 8.71
N ALA A 173 11.39 19.64 9.88
CA ALA A 173 12.73 19.11 10.07
C ALA A 173 12.79 17.59 9.89
N LEU A 174 11.86 16.87 10.51
CA LEU A 174 11.75 15.42 10.42
C LEU A 174 11.52 14.95 8.97
N LEU A 175 10.57 15.56 8.28
CA LEU A 175 10.25 15.23 6.89
C LEU A 175 11.43 15.54 5.96
N ASN A 176 12.14 16.65 6.20
CA ASN A 176 13.30 17.03 5.40
C ASN A 176 14.48 16.08 5.62
N LEU A 177 14.76 15.69 6.86
CA LEU A 177 15.77 14.67 7.16
C LEU A 177 15.47 13.36 6.44
N ALA A 178 14.22 12.90 6.47
CA ALA A 178 13.79 11.68 5.79
C ALA A 178 13.96 11.78 4.27
N MET A 179 13.56 12.90 3.66
CA MET A 179 13.73 13.12 2.22
C MET A 179 15.22 13.16 1.82
N GLN A 180 16.07 13.77 2.62
CA GLN A 180 17.51 13.80 2.37
C GLN A 180 18.16 12.43 2.52
N GLN A 181 17.78 11.65 3.54
CA GLN A 181 18.28 10.29 3.70
C GLN A 181 17.90 9.42 2.49
N ALA A 182 16.65 9.50 2.03
CA ALA A 182 16.20 8.75 0.87
C ALA A 182 16.97 9.16 -0.40
N ALA A 183 17.13 10.47 -0.64
CA ALA A 183 17.90 10.97 -1.79
C ALA A 183 19.36 10.48 -1.77
N ALA A 184 20.00 10.46 -0.59
CA ALA A 184 21.35 9.94 -0.42
C ALA A 184 21.45 8.43 -0.70
N ASN A 185 20.36 7.68 -0.56
CA ASN A 185 20.24 6.25 -0.86
C ASN A 185 19.70 5.96 -2.27
N GLY A 186 19.70 6.95 -3.17
CA GLY A 186 19.36 6.77 -4.58
C GLY A 186 17.86 6.84 -4.90
N PHE A 187 17.04 7.37 -3.99
CA PHE A 187 15.64 7.66 -4.27
C PHE A 187 15.49 9.01 -4.98
N THR A 188 14.60 9.07 -5.95
CA THR A 188 14.18 10.33 -6.56
C THR A 188 13.08 10.98 -5.73
N PRO A 189 13.31 12.18 -5.16
CA PRO A 189 12.29 12.90 -4.41
C PRO A 189 11.11 13.33 -5.28
N MET A 190 9.88 13.15 -4.76
CA MET A 190 8.64 13.51 -5.42
C MET A 190 7.67 14.21 -4.46
N ILE A 191 6.90 15.15 -5.00
CA ILE A 191 5.71 15.72 -4.36
C ILE A 191 4.51 15.32 -5.23
N PRO A 192 3.84 14.19 -4.89
CA PRO A 192 2.78 13.65 -5.71
C PRO A 192 1.43 14.35 -5.47
N PRO A 193 0.47 14.22 -6.40
CA PRO A 193 -0.91 14.60 -6.15
C PRO A 193 -1.53 13.75 -5.05
N VAL A 194 -2.41 14.33 -4.26
CA VAL A 194 -3.13 13.63 -3.17
C VAL A 194 -4.56 13.24 -3.55
N LEU A 195 -5.05 13.73 -4.68
CA LEU A 195 -6.30 13.32 -5.30
C LEU A 195 -5.99 12.38 -6.46
N VAL A 196 -6.55 11.19 -6.42
CA VAL A 196 -6.30 10.15 -7.43
C VAL A 196 -7.60 9.61 -8.01
N LYS A 197 -7.51 9.09 -9.22
CA LYS A 197 -8.63 8.44 -9.90
C LYS A 197 -8.98 7.09 -9.25
N PRO A 198 -10.23 6.62 -9.42
CA PRO A 198 -10.66 5.31 -8.90
C PRO A 198 -9.77 4.16 -9.36
N GLU A 199 -9.32 4.15 -10.62
CA GLU A 199 -8.48 3.09 -11.17
C GLU A 199 -7.12 3.00 -10.47
N THR A 200 -6.56 4.15 -10.06
CA THR A 200 -5.28 4.19 -9.32
C THR A 200 -5.48 3.68 -7.90
N MET A 201 -6.54 4.10 -7.24
CA MET A 201 -6.86 3.65 -5.87
C MET A 201 -7.17 2.16 -5.82
N ASP A 202 -7.98 1.65 -6.76
CA ASP A 202 -8.29 0.22 -6.88
C ASP A 202 -7.05 -0.60 -7.29
N GLY A 203 -6.23 -0.07 -8.20
CA GLY A 203 -5.00 -0.71 -8.67
C GLY A 203 -4.00 -1.01 -7.56
N THR A 204 -3.98 -0.19 -6.53
CA THR A 204 -3.12 -0.38 -5.35
C THR A 204 -3.73 -1.28 -4.27
N GLY A 205 -5.02 -1.61 -4.38
CA GLY A 205 -5.72 -2.53 -3.46
C GLY A 205 -6.47 -1.85 -2.32
N PHE A 206 -6.63 -0.52 -2.32
CA PHE A 206 -7.27 0.21 -1.22
C PHE A 206 -8.81 0.30 -1.31
N LEU A 207 -9.43 -0.05 -2.44
CA LEU A 207 -10.90 -0.05 -2.59
C LEU A 207 -11.58 -1.40 -2.28
N GLY A 208 -10.86 -2.36 -1.68
CA GLY A 208 -11.42 -3.62 -1.20
C GLY A 208 -11.98 -3.48 0.22
N ALA A 209 -11.49 -4.34 1.12
CA ALA A 209 -11.92 -4.41 2.52
C ALA A 209 -11.71 -3.10 3.32
N HIS A 210 -10.87 -2.19 2.84
CA HIS A 210 -10.55 -0.92 3.49
C HIS A 210 -11.18 0.31 2.81
N ALA A 211 -12.15 0.14 1.93
CA ALA A 211 -12.82 1.25 1.22
C ALA A 211 -13.42 2.30 2.19
N ASP A 212 -13.91 1.87 3.34
CA ASP A 212 -14.48 2.75 4.38
C ASP A 212 -13.47 3.71 5.01
N GLU A 213 -12.17 3.42 4.92
CA GLU A 213 -11.08 4.27 5.41
C GLU A 213 -10.75 5.43 4.47
N VAL A 214 -11.22 5.39 3.24
CA VAL A 214 -10.85 6.32 2.17
C VAL A 214 -11.88 7.43 2.03
N TYR A 215 -11.41 8.69 1.99
CA TYR A 215 -12.26 9.83 1.63
C TYR A 215 -12.49 9.88 0.12
N ARG A 216 -13.77 9.96 -0.29
CA ARG A 216 -14.18 10.12 -1.68
C ARG A 216 -14.80 11.48 -1.90
N LEU A 217 -14.43 12.13 -3.01
CA LEU A 217 -15.06 13.33 -3.53
C LEU A 217 -16.00 12.88 -4.68
N GLU A 218 -17.27 12.71 -4.35
CA GLU A 218 -18.25 12.13 -5.29
C GLU A 218 -18.48 13.02 -6.55
N ALA A 219 -18.47 14.35 -6.37
CA ALA A 219 -18.69 15.29 -7.47
C ALA A 219 -17.59 15.24 -8.53
N ASP A 220 -16.36 14.93 -8.13
CA ASP A 220 -15.19 14.91 -9.00
C ASP A 220 -14.77 13.48 -9.39
N ASP A 221 -15.40 12.47 -8.77
CA ASP A 221 -15.01 11.06 -8.84
C ASP A 221 -13.51 10.83 -8.55
N LEU A 222 -13.05 11.43 -7.47
CA LEU A 222 -11.66 11.34 -7.00
C LEU A 222 -11.62 10.86 -5.55
N TYR A 223 -10.47 10.30 -5.16
CA TYR A 223 -10.19 9.85 -3.81
C TYR A 223 -9.01 10.60 -3.21
N LEU A 224 -9.10 10.96 -1.91
CA LEU A 224 -7.95 11.43 -1.13
C LEU A 224 -7.10 10.23 -0.69
N VAL A 225 -5.80 10.34 -0.90
CA VAL A 225 -4.87 9.25 -0.55
C VAL A 225 -4.63 9.15 0.96
N GLY A 226 -4.56 7.93 1.47
CA GLY A 226 -4.10 7.64 2.83
C GLY A 226 -2.59 7.41 2.91
N THR A 227 -1.91 7.43 1.77
CA THR A 227 -0.47 7.24 1.61
C THR A 227 -0.06 7.65 0.20
N SER A 228 1.14 8.23 0.04
CA SER A 228 1.69 8.52 -1.28
C SER A 228 2.09 7.27 -2.07
N GLU A 229 2.07 6.08 -1.45
CA GLU A 229 2.16 4.81 -2.17
C GLU A 229 1.21 4.77 -3.38
N VAL A 230 -0.02 5.26 -3.23
CA VAL A 230 -1.04 5.22 -4.27
C VAL A 230 -0.64 5.99 -5.54
N PRO A 231 -0.33 7.28 -5.50
CA PRO A 231 0.11 7.99 -6.69
C PRO A 231 1.48 7.56 -7.19
N LEU A 232 2.38 7.12 -6.31
CA LEU A 232 3.69 6.60 -6.71
C LEU A 232 3.56 5.27 -7.46
N ALA A 233 2.69 4.37 -7.02
CA ALA A 233 2.37 3.14 -7.74
C ALA A 233 1.69 3.42 -9.08
N GLY A 234 0.80 4.41 -9.14
CA GLY A 234 0.12 4.83 -10.36
C GLY A 234 1.02 5.56 -11.38
N TYR A 235 2.19 6.03 -10.96
CA TYR A 235 3.07 6.86 -11.79
C TYR A 235 3.48 6.19 -13.10
N HIS A 236 3.74 4.88 -13.07
CA HIS A 236 4.08 4.08 -14.24
C HIS A 236 2.95 3.17 -14.74
N ALA A 237 1.70 3.47 -14.41
CA ALA A 237 0.56 2.66 -14.86
C ALA A 237 0.52 2.53 -16.39
N GLY A 238 0.40 1.29 -16.90
CA GLY A 238 0.36 0.98 -18.31
C GLY A 238 1.72 0.96 -19.02
N GLU A 239 2.81 1.26 -18.34
CA GLU A 239 4.14 1.37 -18.94
C GLU A 239 4.90 0.04 -18.95
N ILE A 240 5.89 -0.01 -19.85
CA ILE A 240 6.94 -1.05 -19.88
C ILE A 240 8.26 -0.36 -19.56
N LEU A 241 8.76 -0.58 -18.35
CA LEU A 241 10.00 0.01 -17.87
C LEU A 241 11.21 -0.64 -18.54
N PRO A 242 12.30 0.12 -18.78
CA PRO A 242 13.58 -0.46 -19.16
C PRO A 242 14.10 -1.36 -18.04
N ALA A 243 14.54 -2.59 -18.37
CA ALA A 243 15.05 -3.52 -17.36
C ALA A 243 16.24 -2.97 -16.58
N GLU A 244 17.10 -2.21 -17.26
CA GLU A 244 18.27 -1.56 -16.70
C GLU A 244 17.94 -0.42 -15.72
N SER A 245 16.69 0.07 -15.72
CA SER A 245 16.24 1.09 -14.76
C SER A 245 15.85 0.51 -13.40
N LEU A 246 15.70 -0.82 -13.30
CA LEU A 246 15.30 -1.50 -12.08
C LEU A 246 16.52 -1.80 -11.17
N PRO A 247 16.45 -1.57 -9.86
CA PRO A 247 15.30 -1.02 -9.13
C PRO A 247 15.14 0.48 -9.36
N THR A 248 13.91 0.92 -9.62
CA THR A 248 13.55 2.35 -9.67
C THR A 248 12.97 2.75 -8.31
N ARG A 249 13.57 3.75 -7.67
CA ARG A 249 13.24 4.17 -6.32
C ARG A 249 12.75 5.60 -6.26
N TYR A 250 11.56 5.80 -5.71
CA TYR A 250 10.94 7.11 -5.47
C TYR A 250 10.70 7.32 -3.99
N VAL A 251 10.79 8.57 -3.54
CA VAL A 251 10.37 8.97 -2.20
C VAL A 251 9.38 10.11 -2.32
N GLY A 252 8.16 9.90 -1.84
CA GLY A 252 7.07 10.87 -1.89
C GLY A 252 6.82 11.52 -0.54
N TRP A 253 6.69 12.84 -0.52
CA TRP A 253 6.16 13.57 0.62
C TRP A 253 4.76 14.09 0.27
N SER A 254 3.78 13.72 1.08
CA SER A 254 2.43 14.24 0.93
C SER A 254 1.68 14.30 2.26
N PRO A 255 0.66 15.16 2.40
CA PRO A 255 -0.41 14.93 3.34
C PRO A 255 -1.12 13.61 3.00
N CYS A 256 -1.60 12.94 4.04
CA CYS A 256 -2.34 11.68 3.97
C CYS A 256 -3.64 11.83 4.75
N PHE A 257 -4.70 11.18 4.28
CA PHE A 257 -6.05 11.33 4.80
C PHE A 257 -6.65 9.96 5.08
N ARG A 258 -7.15 9.75 6.28
CA ARG A 258 -7.81 8.49 6.67
C ARG A 258 -9.09 8.77 7.45
N ARG A 259 -10.16 8.08 7.16
CA ARG A 259 -11.45 8.22 7.87
C ARG A 259 -11.41 7.62 9.26
N GLU A 260 -10.48 6.70 9.53
CA GLU A 260 -10.33 6.01 10.81
C GLU A 260 -11.64 5.32 11.26
N ALA A 261 -12.37 4.74 10.30
CA ALA A 261 -13.73 4.23 10.48
C ALA A 261 -13.83 3.12 11.54
N GLY A 262 -12.81 2.28 11.67
CA GLY A 262 -12.75 1.18 12.65
C GLY A 262 -12.16 1.56 14.01
N SER A 263 -11.87 2.84 14.28
CA SER A 263 -11.07 3.28 15.43
C SER A 263 -11.88 4.01 16.51
N TYR A 264 -13.20 3.82 16.56
CA TYR A 264 -14.04 4.49 17.56
C TYR A 264 -13.55 4.19 18.98
N GLY A 265 -13.31 5.24 19.77
CA GLY A 265 -12.83 5.14 21.16
C GLY A 265 -11.33 4.79 21.30
N LYS A 266 -10.61 4.50 20.21
CA LYS A 266 -9.16 4.20 20.25
C LYS A 266 -8.34 5.48 20.05
N ASP A 267 -7.28 5.67 20.86
CA ASP A 267 -6.32 6.76 20.72
C ASP A 267 -7.00 8.14 20.50
N THR A 268 -8.01 8.45 21.33
CA THR A 268 -8.79 9.70 21.21
C THR A 268 -8.06 10.94 21.70
N ARG A 269 -7.01 10.75 22.52
CA ARG A 269 -6.17 11.82 23.05
C ARG A 269 -4.91 12.02 22.21
N GLY A 270 -4.60 13.27 21.90
CA GLY A 270 -3.38 13.66 21.20
C GLY A 270 -3.43 13.41 19.70
N ILE A 271 -2.25 13.18 19.08
CA ILE A 271 -2.07 13.09 17.64
C ILE A 271 -1.57 11.73 17.14
N ILE A 272 -1.75 10.66 17.92
CA ILE A 272 -1.36 9.30 17.49
C ILE A 272 -2.24 8.82 16.33
N ARG A 273 -3.55 9.11 16.39
CA ARG A 273 -4.52 8.68 15.40
C ARG A 273 -5.37 9.87 14.96
N VAL A 274 -5.14 10.32 13.75
CA VAL A 274 -5.68 11.57 13.19
C VAL A 274 -6.17 11.38 11.76
N HIS A 275 -7.09 12.25 11.31
CA HIS A 275 -7.65 12.19 9.97
C HIS A 275 -6.73 12.72 8.88
N GLN A 276 -5.79 13.60 9.25
CA GLN A 276 -4.82 14.19 8.35
C GLN A 276 -3.44 14.22 9.00
N PHE A 277 -2.43 13.78 8.30
CA PHE A 277 -1.03 13.78 8.74
C PHE A 277 -0.10 13.87 7.52
N ASN A 278 1.15 14.24 7.72
CA ASN A 278 2.17 14.18 6.69
C ASN A 278 2.93 12.86 6.74
N LYS A 279 3.36 12.38 5.59
CA LYS A 279 4.16 11.17 5.45
C LYS A 279 5.21 11.30 4.36
N VAL A 280 6.40 10.80 4.65
CA VAL A 280 7.46 10.51 3.67
C VAL A 280 7.46 9.01 3.42
N GLU A 281 7.19 8.62 2.17
CA GLU A 281 7.02 7.23 1.74
C GLU A 281 8.02 6.86 0.67
N MET A 282 8.79 5.81 0.92
CA MET A 282 9.61 5.13 -0.09
C MET A 282 8.74 4.22 -0.94
N PHE A 283 8.97 4.21 -2.25
CA PHE A 283 8.32 3.31 -3.18
C PHE A 283 9.33 2.77 -4.19
N VAL A 284 9.31 1.46 -4.44
CA VAL A 284 10.28 0.78 -5.30
C VAL A 284 9.57 -0.07 -6.34
N TYR A 285 9.98 0.08 -7.60
CA TYR A 285 9.73 -0.90 -8.65
C TYR A 285 10.99 -1.73 -8.85
N THR A 286 10.88 -3.04 -8.80
CA THR A 286 12.04 -3.92 -8.96
C THR A 286 11.71 -5.18 -9.75
N HIS A 287 12.76 -5.92 -10.11
CA HIS A 287 12.59 -7.27 -10.64
C HIS A 287 12.01 -8.19 -9.55
N PRO A 288 10.99 -9.02 -9.85
CA PRO A 288 10.35 -9.87 -8.84
C PRO A 288 11.34 -10.74 -8.05
N ASP A 289 12.39 -11.22 -8.71
CA ASP A 289 13.40 -12.08 -8.07
C ASP A 289 14.27 -11.32 -7.05
N HIS A 290 14.26 -9.99 -7.06
CA HIS A 290 15.00 -9.12 -6.12
C HIS A 290 14.09 -8.47 -5.08
N ALA A 291 12.79 -8.73 -5.10
CA ALA A 291 11.83 -8.05 -4.23
C ALA A 291 12.10 -8.31 -2.73
N HIS A 292 12.46 -9.51 -2.37
CA HIS A 292 12.79 -9.84 -0.97
C HIS A 292 14.01 -9.04 -0.47
N GLU A 293 15.07 -8.95 -1.27
CA GLU A 293 16.28 -8.20 -0.92
C GLU A 293 15.98 -6.69 -0.80
N GLU A 294 15.19 -6.13 -1.72
CA GLU A 294 14.76 -4.73 -1.65
C GLU A 294 13.89 -4.47 -0.42
N HIS A 295 13.04 -5.41 -0.02
CA HIS A 295 12.25 -5.29 1.21
C HIS A 295 13.13 -5.15 2.46
N LEU A 296 14.17 -5.98 2.57
CA LEU A 296 15.12 -5.89 3.67
C LEU A 296 15.92 -4.57 3.64
N ARG A 297 16.21 -4.02 2.46
CA ARG A 297 16.82 -2.69 2.34
C ARG A 297 15.89 -1.58 2.82
N LEU A 298 14.61 -1.62 2.44
CA LEU A 298 13.63 -0.65 2.94
C LEU A 298 13.55 -0.68 4.47
N LEU A 299 13.48 -1.86 5.06
CA LEU A 299 13.51 -2.03 6.52
C LEU A 299 14.79 -1.44 7.13
N ALA A 300 15.94 -1.65 6.52
CA ALA A 300 17.20 -1.09 7.00
C ALA A 300 17.21 0.44 6.98
N TRP A 301 16.63 1.08 5.96
CA TRP A 301 16.51 2.54 5.88
C TRP A 301 15.51 3.12 6.89
N GLU A 302 14.43 2.39 7.19
CA GLU A 302 13.52 2.77 8.28
C GLU A 302 14.22 2.72 9.64
N ARG A 303 15.00 1.67 9.90
CA ARG A 303 15.81 1.54 11.12
C ARG A 303 16.84 2.66 11.23
N GLU A 304 17.51 3.03 10.14
CA GLU A 304 18.47 4.14 10.09
C GLU A 304 17.84 5.46 10.54
N MET A 305 16.59 5.73 10.12
CA MET A 305 15.85 6.92 10.58
C MET A 305 15.56 6.87 12.08
N LEU A 306 15.14 5.73 12.61
CA LEU A 306 14.88 5.55 14.05
C LEU A 306 16.16 5.73 14.88
N ASP A 307 17.27 5.19 14.40
CA ASP A 307 18.59 5.32 15.04
C ASP A 307 19.04 6.81 15.06
N LYS A 308 18.88 7.54 13.96
CA LYS A 308 19.17 8.98 13.87
C LYS A 308 18.35 9.82 14.85
N LEU A 309 17.15 9.36 15.18
CA LEU A 309 16.27 10.05 16.12
C LEU A 309 16.44 9.56 17.56
N GLU A 310 17.40 8.66 17.80
CA GLU A 310 17.77 8.18 19.14
C GLU A 310 16.56 7.62 19.90
N LEU A 311 15.67 6.89 19.18
CA LEU A 311 14.48 6.28 19.74
C LEU A 311 14.72 4.80 20.05
N PRO A 312 14.31 4.29 21.22
CA PRO A 312 14.22 2.86 21.45
C PRO A 312 13.03 2.30 20.67
N TYR A 313 13.26 1.21 19.94
CA TYR A 313 12.23 0.61 19.08
C TYR A 313 12.37 -0.90 18.99
N ARG A 314 11.38 -1.55 18.43
CA ARG A 314 11.44 -2.95 18.03
C ARG A 314 10.99 -3.13 16.58
N VAL A 315 11.50 -4.16 15.94
CA VAL A 315 11.08 -4.63 14.63
C VAL A 315 10.15 -5.82 14.81
N VAL A 316 8.99 -5.79 14.20
CA VAL A 316 8.03 -6.88 14.25
C VAL A 316 7.68 -7.37 12.85
N ASP A 317 7.55 -8.68 12.71
CA ASP A 317 7.07 -9.37 11.52
C ASP A 317 5.57 -9.60 11.67
N ILE A 318 4.79 -9.05 10.76
CA ILE A 318 3.33 -8.96 10.89
C ILE A 318 2.67 -10.27 10.46
N ALA A 319 1.72 -10.74 11.27
CA ALA A 319 0.96 -11.94 10.96
C ALA A 319 0.04 -11.76 9.75
N GLY A 320 -0.19 -12.86 9.03
CA GLY A 320 -0.92 -12.87 7.77
C GLY A 320 -2.33 -12.29 7.84
N GLY A 321 -3.03 -12.46 8.97
CA GLY A 321 -4.38 -11.91 9.18
C GLY A 321 -4.43 -10.40 9.42
N ASP A 322 -3.27 -9.76 9.63
CA ASP A 322 -3.14 -8.29 9.76
C ASP A 322 -2.48 -7.64 8.54
N LEU A 323 -2.19 -8.41 7.50
CA LEU A 323 -1.65 -7.88 6.25
C LEU A 323 -2.72 -7.18 5.43
N GLY A 324 -2.39 -6.01 4.90
CA GLY A 324 -3.20 -5.39 3.85
C GLY A 324 -3.30 -6.27 2.60
N ALA A 325 -4.34 -6.07 1.79
CA ALA A 325 -4.65 -6.93 0.64
C ALA A 325 -3.49 -7.05 -0.38
N SER A 326 -2.69 -6.02 -0.55
CA SER A 326 -1.57 -6.00 -1.51
C SER A 326 -0.28 -6.62 -0.97
N ALA A 327 -0.10 -6.68 0.36
CA ALA A 327 1.16 -7.12 0.96
C ALA A 327 1.31 -8.65 0.98
N ALA A 328 2.45 -9.15 0.52
CA ALA A 328 2.86 -10.54 0.69
C ALA A 328 3.64 -10.76 1.98
N ARG A 329 4.36 -9.74 2.45
CA ARG A 329 5.06 -9.68 3.73
C ARG A 329 5.11 -8.23 4.20
N LYS A 330 5.10 -8.03 5.50
CA LYS A 330 5.15 -6.71 6.11
C LYS A 330 5.97 -6.74 7.40
N TYR A 331 6.85 -5.76 7.58
CA TYR A 331 7.53 -5.47 8.82
C TYR A 331 7.12 -4.09 9.32
N ASP A 332 6.89 -3.98 10.63
CA ASP A 332 6.68 -2.69 11.29
C ASP A 332 7.85 -2.40 12.23
N CYS A 333 8.23 -1.13 12.32
CA CYS A 333 9.07 -0.63 13.39
C CYS A 333 8.20 0.15 14.38
N GLU A 334 8.23 -0.27 15.63
CA GLU A 334 7.43 0.32 16.70
C GLU A 334 8.37 1.00 17.72
N ALA A 335 8.16 2.27 17.99
CA ALA A 335 8.92 3.00 18.99
C ALA A 335 8.25 2.94 20.36
N TRP A 336 9.06 2.96 21.39
CA TRP A 336 8.59 3.04 22.76
C TRP A 336 7.90 4.38 23.04
N VAL A 337 6.72 4.35 23.65
CA VAL A 337 5.98 5.52 24.11
C VAL A 337 5.90 5.48 25.63
N PRO A 338 6.69 6.30 26.34
CA PRO A 338 6.87 6.24 27.79
C PRO A 338 5.57 6.29 28.59
N THR A 339 4.66 7.21 28.26
CA THR A 339 3.41 7.37 29.03
C THR A 339 2.41 6.25 28.77
N GLN A 340 2.54 5.52 27.67
CA GLN A 340 1.71 4.36 27.37
C GLN A 340 2.34 3.04 27.86
N GLY A 341 3.62 3.04 28.20
CA GLY A 341 4.35 1.86 28.64
C GLY A 341 4.36 0.75 27.61
N ARG A 342 4.36 1.10 26.32
CA ARG A 342 4.35 0.14 25.20
C ARG A 342 4.96 0.70 23.92
N TYR A 343 5.30 -0.20 23.01
CA TYR A 343 5.71 0.13 21.67
C TYR A 343 4.51 0.51 20.80
N ARG A 344 4.69 1.48 19.93
CA ARG A 344 3.68 1.93 18.96
C ARG A 344 4.30 2.01 17.57
N GLU A 345 3.56 1.52 16.59
CA GLU A 345 3.97 1.57 15.18
C GLU A 345 4.26 3.02 14.75
N LEU A 346 5.46 3.26 14.26
CA LEU A 346 5.85 4.50 13.60
C LEU A 346 6.01 4.32 12.11
N THR A 347 6.51 3.18 11.66
CA THR A 347 6.81 2.92 10.26
C THR A 347 6.53 1.47 9.89
N SER A 348 6.20 1.27 8.63
CA SER A 348 5.81 -0.01 8.05
C SER A 348 6.41 -0.15 6.65
N THR A 349 6.89 -1.34 6.32
CA THR A 349 7.36 -1.68 4.97
C THR A 349 6.74 -2.97 4.47
N SER A 350 6.29 -2.98 3.21
CA SER A 350 5.62 -4.12 2.59
C SER A 350 6.24 -4.51 1.27
N ASN A 351 6.38 -5.81 1.05
CA ASN A 351 6.60 -6.38 -0.27
C ASN A 351 5.24 -6.73 -0.87
N CYS A 352 4.86 -6.06 -1.96
CA CYS A 352 3.61 -6.30 -2.67
C CYS A 352 3.77 -7.26 -3.85
N THR A 353 4.97 -7.79 -4.08
CA THR A 353 5.28 -8.62 -5.23
C THR A 353 4.73 -8.01 -6.54
N ASP A 354 4.13 -8.76 -7.43
CA ASP A 354 3.55 -8.25 -8.68
C ASP A 354 2.06 -7.88 -8.58
N PHE A 355 1.49 -7.88 -7.38
CA PHE A 355 0.04 -7.69 -7.17
C PHE A 355 -0.48 -6.35 -7.71
N GLN A 356 0.15 -5.25 -7.33
CA GLN A 356 -0.21 -3.91 -7.80
C GLN A 356 0.16 -3.71 -9.27
N ALA A 357 1.33 -4.18 -9.67
CA ALA A 357 1.80 -4.08 -11.06
C ALA A 357 0.87 -4.81 -12.04
N ARG A 358 0.26 -5.94 -11.64
CA ARG A 358 -0.75 -6.63 -12.46
C ARG A 358 -2.01 -5.80 -12.63
N ARG A 359 -2.50 -5.16 -11.59
CA ARG A 359 -3.69 -4.31 -11.62
C ARG A 359 -3.46 -3.03 -12.44
N LEU A 360 -2.27 -2.43 -12.29
CA LEU A 360 -1.87 -1.18 -12.96
C LEU A 360 -1.18 -1.42 -14.29
N ASN A 361 -0.99 -2.69 -14.72
CA ASN A 361 -0.33 -3.09 -15.95
C ASN A 361 1.09 -2.50 -16.10
N ILE A 362 1.89 -2.57 -15.03
CA ILE A 362 3.28 -2.11 -15.00
C ILE A 362 4.18 -3.28 -15.28
N ARG A 363 4.98 -3.20 -16.34
CA ARG A 363 5.81 -4.29 -16.83
C ARG A 363 7.23 -3.83 -17.06
N PHE A 364 8.11 -4.78 -17.26
CA PHE A 364 9.46 -4.60 -17.79
C PHE A 364 9.76 -5.72 -18.80
N ARG A 365 10.79 -5.56 -19.62
CA ARG A 365 11.24 -6.63 -20.50
C ARG A 365 12.32 -7.45 -19.79
N ASP A 366 12.11 -8.76 -19.70
CA ASP A 366 13.10 -9.69 -19.15
C ASP A 366 14.26 -9.89 -20.14
N ASP A 367 15.25 -10.66 -19.73
CA ASP A 367 16.44 -10.96 -20.55
C ASP A 367 16.10 -11.65 -21.88
N SER A 368 14.94 -12.28 -22.00
CA SER A 368 14.42 -12.88 -23.24
C SER A 368 13.64 -11.87 -24.11
N GLY A 369 13.50 -10.62 -23.66
CA GLY A 369 12.72 -9.56 -24.30
C GLY A 369 11.22 -9.67 -24.08
N LYS A 370 10.73 -10.61 -23.25
CA LYS A 370 9.32 -10.79 -22.94
C LYS A 370 8.86 -9.81 -21.83
N PRO A 371 7.65 -9.27 -21.97
CA PRO A 371 7.11 -8.43 -20.92
C PRO A 371 6.72 -9.26 -19.68
N ARG A 372 7.21 -8.86 -18.51
CA ARG A 372 6.86 -9.40 -17.19
C ARG A 372 6.36 -8.27 -16.31
N HIS A 373 5.47 -8.57 -15.35
CA HIS A 373 5.07 -7.58 -14.34
C HIS A 373 6.21 -7.33 -13.35
N ALA A 374 6.43 -6.07 -13.01
CA ALA A 374 7.40 -5.69 -11.99
C ALA A 374 6.88 -6.06 -10.59
N ALA A 375 7.77 -6.12 -9.62
CA ALA A 375 7.39 -6.10 -8.21
C ALA A 375 7.36 -4.67 -7.69
N THR A 376 6.46 -4.38 -6.75
CA THR A 376 6.37 -3.12 -6.05
C THR A 376 6.55 -3.30 -4.56
N LEU A 377 7.19 -2.33 -3.92
CA LEU A 377 7.40 -2.29 -2.48
C LEU A 377 7.19 -0.86 -1.98
N ASN A 378 6.75 -0.75 -0.74
CA ASN A 378 6.61 0.52 -0.06
C ASN A 378 7.27 0.49 1.32
N GLY A 379 7.58 1.66 1.86
CA GLY A 379 8.14 1.79 3.20
C GLY A 379 8.07 3.23 3.70
N THR A 380 7.56 3.41 4.90
CA THR A 380 7.44 4.72 5.54
C THR A 380 8.77 5.14 6.14
N LEU A 381 9.25 6.35 5.83
CA LEU A 381 10.44 6.91 6.49
C LEU A 381 10.11 7.82 7.66
N ALA A 382 9.04 8.61 7.58
CA ALA A 382 8.62 9.50 8.65
C ALA A 382 7.14 9.87 8.50
N THR A 383 6.47 10.08 9.64
CA THR A 383 5.12 10.62 9.71
C THR A 383 4.99 11.59 10.87
N THR A 384 3.91 12.36 10.90
CA THR A 384 3.56 13.23 12.03
C THR A 384 3.53 12.50 13.38
N ARG A 385 3.16 11.20 13.39
CA ARG A 385 3.15 10.37 14.61
C ARG A 385 4.51 10.27 15.29
N TRP A 386 5.61 10.37 14.56
CA TRP A 386 6.97 10.32 15.11
C TRP A 386 7.22 11.43 16.14
N ILE A 387 6.50 12.57 16.04
CA ILE A 387 6.57 13.67 17.01
C ILE A 387 6.17 13.18 18.40
N VAL A 388 5.21 12.28 18.49
CA VAL A 388 4.79 11.68 19.79
C VAL A 388 5.98 11.00 20.49
N ALA A 389 6.67 10.12 19.78
CA ALA A 389 7.82 9.41 20.32
C ALA A 389 8.99 10.36 20.63
N LEU A 390 9.26 11.34 19.75
CA LEU A 390 10.31 12.34 19.95
C LEU A 390 10.09 13.16 21.22
N LEU A 391 8.91 13.72 21.40
CA LEU A 391 8.59 14.53 22.56
C LEU A 391 8.65 13.70 23.85
N GLU A 392 8.04 12.54 23.88
CA GLU A 392 7.94 11.75 25.10
C GLU A 392 9.27 11.13 25.52
N ASN A 393 10.10 10.63 24.58
CA ASN A 393 11.40 10.01 24.90
C ASN A 393 12.47 11.03 25.26
N HIS A 394 12.44 12.22 24.66
CA HIS A 394 13.52 13.21 24.81
C HIS A 394 13.16 14.34 25.76
N GLN A 395 12.06 14.23 26.53
CA GLN A 395 11.64 15.22 27.51
C GLN A 395 12.56 15.29 28.73
N ARG A 396 12.59 16.47 29.34
CA ARG A 396 13.21 16.74 30.64
C ARG A 396 12.15 17.03 31.69
N ALA A 397 12.55 17.05 32.95
CA ALA A 397 11.65 17.30 34.09
C ALA A 397 10.95 18.67 34.03
N ASP A 398 11.60 19.68 33.45
CA ASP A 398 11.05 21.04 33.28
C ASP A 398 10.07 21.15 32.07
N GLY A 399 9.87 20.10 31.31
CA GLY A 399 9.02 20.07 30.13
C GLY A 399 9.72 20.53 28.84
N SER A 400 11.02 20.83 28.90
CA SER A 400 11.82 21.02 27.69
C SER A 400 12.09 19.68 27.02
N VAL A 401 12.40 19.69 25.71
CA VAL A 401 12.68 18.49 24.93
C VAL A 401 14.01 18.66 24.19
N VAL A 402 14.90 17.69 24.39
CA VAL A 402 16.19 17.66 23.67
C VAL A 402 15.93 17.28 22.22
N VAL A 403 16.46 18.04 21.28
CA VAL A 403 16.40 17.72 19.87
C VAL A 403 17.48 16.72 19.53
N PRO A 404 17.16 15.54 18.94
CA PRO A 404 18.17 14.60 18.45
C PRO A 404 19.18 15.28 17.54
N GLU A 405 20.44 14.86 17.63
CA GLU A 405 21.54 15.52 16.93
C GLU A 405 21.29 15.65 15.43
N ALA A 406 20.77 14.61 14.78
CA ALA A 406 20.47 14.59 13.36
C ALA A 406 19.40 15.63 12.91
N LEU A 407 18.51 16.05 13.82
CA LEU A 407 17.47 17.05 13.52
C LEU A 407 17.93 18.50 13.77
N ARG A 408 18.97 18.70 14.56
CA ARG A 408 19.42 20.06 14.95
C ARG A 408 19.71 21.00 13.78
N PRO A 409 20.37 20.54 12.70
CA PRO A 409 20.59 21.38 11.53
C PRO A 409 19.30 21.90 10.85
N PHE A 410 18.21 21.14 10.98
CA PHE A 410 16.92 21.45 10.38
C PHE A 410 16.01 22.27 11.31
N VAL A 411 16.07 22.01 12.62
CA VAL A 411 15.30 22.73 13.66
C VAL A 411 15.96 24.06 14.03
N GLY A 412 17.28 24.11 13.94
CA GLY A 412 18.08 25.30 14.28
C GLY A 412 18.27 25.51 15.78
N ARG A 413 18.06 24.48 16.58
CA ARG A 413 18.27 24.53 18.05
C ARG A 413 18.48 23.13 18.64
N ASP A 414 19.11 23.08 19.80
CA ASP A 414 19.42 21.83 20.49
C ASP A 414 18.32 21.38 21.46
N VAL A 415 17.50 22.33 21.91
CA VAL A 415 16.43 22.12 22.91
C VAL A 415 15.21 22.91 22.52
N LEU A 416 14.03 22.28 22.68
CA LEU A 416 12.73 22.95 22.60
C LEU A 416 12.37 23.38 24.01
N GLU A 417 12.18 24.68 24.23
CA GLU A 417 11.90 25.26 25.54
C GLU A 417 10.39 25.53 25.71
N PRO A 418 9.84 25.30 26.93
CA PRO A 418 8.48 25.71 27.24
C PRO A 418 8.27 27.21 26.97
N VAL A 419 7.13 27.53 26.35
CA VAL A 419 6.76 28.93 26.12
C VAL A 419 6.38 29.58 27.45
N LYS A 420 6.94 30.73 27.70
CA LYS A 420 6.52 31.53 28.88
C LYS A 420 5.09 31.98 28.67
N LYS A 421 4.20 31.58 29.57
CA LYS A 421 2.83 32.09 29.61
C LYS A 421 2.80 33.54 30.11
#